data_c3a7b51c42f464277b9ef03e0dcb0139
#
_entry.id   c3a7b51c42f464277b9ef03e0dcb0139
#
_cell.length_a   1.000
_cell.length_b   1.000
_cell.length_c   1.000
_cell.angle_alpha   90.00
_cell.angle_beta   90.00
_cell.angle_gamma   90.00
#
_symmetry.space_group_name_H-M   'P 1'
#
loop_
_entity.id
_entity.type
_entity.pdbx_description
1 polymer ?
#
loop_
_entity_poly.entity_id
_entity_poly.type
_entity_poly.pdbx_seq_one_letter_code
_entity_poly.pdbx_strand_id
1 'polypeptide(L)'
;FSGVEAAVKAVVRGKNITKQSEVDAMATAIEDAIKTLVYKDADYIKVDEAIAKVNALNKDNYKDFSGVEAAVNAVVRDKNITKQSEVDAMATAIEDAITALVYKDADYTKVDEAIAKAKALNKDNYKDFYGVEAAVKAVVRDKNITKQTEVDAMAKAIDDAIAALQYKGANYTKVDAAIAKAKALNKDNYKDFSSVEAALKAVARDKNITEQSEVDAMTKAIENAIGTLQYKDADYTKVDVAIAKAKALTKDDYKDFSSVEAVLKAVVRGKNITEQSEVDKMAKAIDDEIDALEKKQASTKPGTSNKCSQTDDTSNLALWLILLFASGGVTIGTTFVSRKKKYNK
;
A
#
# COMPACT_ATOMS: atom_id res chain seq x y z
N PHE A 1 1.90 39.31 81.03
CA PHE A 1 2.20 38.79 82.35
C PHE A 1 2.78 39.92 83.26
N SER A 2 3.33 40.95 82.62
CA SER A 2 3.99 42.08 83.33
C SER A 2 3.08 42.76 84.41
N GLY A 3 1.77 42.87 84.20
CA GLY A 3 0.80 43.44 85.19
C GLY A 3 0.74 42.62 86.50
N VAL A 4 0.76 41.28 86.37
CA VAL A 4 0.75 40.40 87.59
C VAL A 4 2.09 40.49 88.30
N GLU A 5 3.24 40.50 87.55
CA GLU A 5 4.56 40.67 88.13
C GLU A 5 4.67 42.04 88.92
N ALA A 6 4.13 43.10 88.32
CA ALA A 6 4.08 44.44 88.99
C ALA A 6 3.22 44.43 90.23
N ALA A 7 2.00 43.85 90.21
CA ALA A 7 1.11 43.75 91.34
C ALA A 7 1.72 42.89 92.49
N VAL A 8 2.36 41.75 92.14
CA VAL A 8 3.08 40.91 93.15
C VAL A 8 4.29 41.68 93.75
N LYS A 9 5.04 42.38 92.95
CA LYS A 9 6.19 43.20 93.42
C LYS A 9 5.77 44.35 94.30
N ALA A 10 4.58 44.86 94.12
CA ALA A 10 4.02 45.99 94.96
C ALA A 10 3.55 45.53 96.35
N VAL A 11 3.54 44.19 96.60
CA VAL A 11 3.11 43.70 97.95
C VAL A 11 4.11 44.13 99.01
N VAL A 12 3.59 44.86 99.97
CA VAL A 12 4.32 45.27 101.18
C VAL A 12 3.89 44.39 102.38
N ARG A 13 4.88 43.63 102.89
CA ARG A 13 4.67 42.73 104.03
C ARG A 13 4.96 43.48 105.39
N GLY A 14 4.49 43.02 106.54
CA GLY A 14 4.73 43.58 107.85
C GLY A 14 3.69 44.67 108.29
N LYS A 15 2.56 44.71 107.57
CA LYS A 15 1.43 45.55 107.98
C LYS A 15 0.78 44.94 109.24
N ASN A 16 0.32 45.80 110.23
CA ASN A 16 -0.44 45.37 111.39
C ASN A 16 -1.97 45.28 111.08
N ILE A 17 -2.78 44.73 112.00
CA ILE A 17 -4.22 44.45 111.77
C ILE A 17 -5.02 45.74 111.47
N THR A 18 -4.55 46.92 111.89
CA THR A 18 -5.24 48.19 111.57
C THR A 18 -5.08 48.61 110.09
N LYS A 19 -4.25 47.92 109.37
CA LYS A 19 -3.98 48.11 107.92
C LYS A 19 -4.52 46.95 107.07
N GLN A 20 -5.49 46.16 107.60
CA GLN A 20 -6.03 45.01 106.89
C GLN A 20 -6.62 45.38 105.53
N SER A 21 -7.32 46.54 105.44
CA SER A 21 -7.88 46.99 104.12
C SER A 21 -6.81 47.24 103.04
N GLU A 22 -5.59 47.67 103.48
CA GLU A 22 -4.47 47.84 102.54
C GLU A 22 -3.92 46.48 102.07
N VAL A 23 -3.94 45.49 102.96
CA VAL A 23 -3.55 44.11 102.62
C VAL A 23 -4.57 43.50 101.67
N ASP A 24 -5.85 43.65 101.92
CA ASP A 24 -6.97 43.19 101.08
C ASP A 24 -6.92 43.87 99.70
N ALA A 25 -6.63 45.18 99.66
CA ALA A 25 -6.43 45.91 98.38
C ALA A 25 -5.27 45.36 97.55
N MET A 26 -4.16 44.95 98.18
CA MET A 26 -3.02 44.29 97.49
C MET A 26 -3.44 42.94 96.95
N ALA A 27 -4.21 42.15 97.66
CA ALA A 27 -4.74 40.86 97.19
C ALA A 27 -5.66 41.07 95.98
N THR A 28 -6.61 42.01 96.09
CA THR A 28 -7.52 42.37 95.01
C THR A 28 -6.75 42.83 93.74
N ALA A 29 -5.73 43.65 93.92
CA ALA A 29 -4.93 44.12 92.82
C ALA A 29 -4.22 42.95 92.06
N ILE A 30 -3.75 41.96 92.83
CA ILE A 30 -3.15 40.71 92.15
C ILE A 30 -4.24 39.92 91.46
N GLU A 31 -5.38 39.71 92.08
CA GLU A 31 -6.51 38.99 91.48
C GLU A 31 -7.01 39.68 90.19
N ASP A 32 -7.18 41.03 90.27
CA ASP A 32 -7.61 41.80 89.10
C ASP A 32 -6.55 41.74 87.98
N ALA A 33 -5.23 41.81 88.30
CA ALA A 33 -4.17 41.64 87.33
C ALA A 33 -4.17 40.21 86.70
N ILE A 34 -4.48 39.19 87.50
CA ILE A 34 -4.65 37.82 87.00
C ILE A 34 -5.84 37.72 86.04
N LYS A 35 -6.99 38.39 86.40
CA LYS A 35 -8.19 38.39 85.52
C LYS A 35 -7.93 39.08 84.14
N THR A 36 -7.00 39.99 84.07
CA THR A 36 -6.63 40.68 82.81
C THR A 36 -5.67 39.86 81.91
N LEU A 37 -5.22 38.70 82.40
CA LEU A 37 -4.36 37.88 81.61
C LEU A 37 -5.07 37.33 80.36
N VAL A 38 -4.46 37.53 79.20
CA VAL A 38 -4.88 36.95 77.91
C VAL A 38 -3.84 35.93 77.50
N TYR A 39 -4.30 34.77 77.15
CA TYR A 39 -3.43 33.74 76.59
C TYR A 39 -2.88 34.23 75.31
N LYS A 40 -1.63 33.79 74.99
CA LYS A 40 -1.04 33.90 73.64
C LYS A 40 -1.87 33.10 72.66
N ASP A 41 -1.88 33.54 71.42
CA ASP A 41 -2.48 32.80 70.33
C ASP A 41 -1.73 31.44 70.10
N ALA A 42 -2.46 30.47 69.67
CA ALA A 42 -1.89 29.19 69.25
C ALA A 42 -1.01 29.39 68.04
N ASP A 43 -0.04 28.50 67.84
CA ASP A 43 0.84 28.43 66.64
C ASP A 43 0.13 27.67 65.52
N TYR A 44 -0.10 28.33 64.36
CA TYR A 44 -0.75 27.78 63.20
C TYR A 44 0.24 27.37 62.05
N ILE A 45 1.55 27.46 62.28
CA ILE A 45 2.55 27.20 61.23
C ILE A 45 2.29 25.84 60.52
N LYS A 46 2.04 24.77 61.29
CA LYS A 46 1.74 23.44 60.71
C LYS A 46 0.47 23.41 59.87
N VAL A 47 -0.56 24.13 60.29
CA VAL A 47 -1.84 24.26 59.54
C VAL A 47 -1.58 24.98 58.22
N ASP A 48 -0.83 26.09 58.28
CA ASP A 48 -0.51 26.89 57.10
C ASP A 48 0.36 26.10 56.11
N GLU A 49 1.32 25.32 56.61
CA GLU A 49 2.13 24.40 55.80
C GLU A 49 1.24 23.31 55.15
N ALA A 50 0.31 22.71 55.89
CA ALA A 50 -0.61 21.72 55.34
C ALA A 50 -1.54 22.32 54.27
N ILE A 51 -2.07 23.52 54.48
CA ILE A 51 -2.87 24.24 53.49
C ILE A 51 -2.03 24.59 52.24
N ALA A 52 -0.76 25.00 52.44
CA ALA A 52 0.14 25.26 51.32
C ALA A 52 0.37 24.01 50.47
N LYS A 53 0.49 22.80 51.08
CA LYS A 53 0.54 21.53 50.37
C LYS A 53 -0.73 21.32 49.57
N VAL A 54 -1.93 21.56 50.14
CA VAL A 54 -3.20 21.43 49.42
C VAL A 54 -3.25 22.34 48.19
N ASN A 55 -2.83 23.60 48.36
CA ASN A 55 -2.84 24.61 47.29
C ASN A 55 -1.87 24.23 46.11
N ALA A 56 -0.86 23.42 46.38
CA ALA A 56 0.06 22.89 45.35
C ALA A 56 -0.53 21.70 44.60
N LEU A 57 -1.62 21.10 45.05
CA LEU A 57 -2.24 19.96 44.37
C LEU A 57 -3.20 20.45 43.28
N ASN A 58 -3.15 19.72 42.12
CA ASN A 58 -4.19 19.88 41.12
C ASN A 58 -5.36 18.94 41.44
N LYS A 59 -6.46 19.49 41.94
CA LYS A 59 -7.65 18.71 42.34
C LYS A 59 -8.25 17.88 41.23
N ASP A 60 -8.10 18.30 39.95
CA ASP A 60 -8.65 17.60 38.82
C ASP A 60 -7.98 16.22 38.57
N ASN A 61 -6.82 16.01 39.17
CA ASN A 61 -6.10 14.74 39.08
C ASN A 61 -6.65 13.64 39.98
N TYR A 62 -7.55 13.95 40.92
CA TYR A 62 -8.01 13.02 41.96
C TYR A 62 -9.45 12.60 41.73
N LYS A 63 -9.78 11.36 42.15
CA LYS A 63 -11.14 10.80 42.03
C LYS A 63 -12.13 11.56 42.91
N ASP A 64 -11.72 11.88 44.16
CA ASP A 64 -12.48 12.67 45.11
C ASP A 64 -11.52 13.58 45.88
N PHE A 65 -11.80 14.85 45.95
CA PHE A 65 -11.04 15.86 46.65
C PHE A 65 -11.84 16.46 47.83
N SER A 66 -13.07 16.03 48.02
CA SER A 66 -14.02 16.60 49.00
C SER A 66 -13.54 16.48 50.46
N GLY A 67 -12.85 15.38 50.79
CA GLY A 67 -12.27 15.18 52.14
C GLY A 67 -11.22 16.24 52.49
N VAL A 68 -10.37 16.61 51.52
CA VAL A 68 -9.37 17.67 51.68
C VAL A 68 -10.04 19.05 51.85
N GLU A 69 -11.02 19.33 50.99
CA GLU A 69 -11.79 20.58 51.08
C GLU A 69 -12.50 20.69 52.42
N ALA A 70 -13.10 19.62 52.94
CA ALA A 70 -13.75 19.58 54.25
C ALA A 70 -12.76 19.83 55.39
N ALA A 71 -11.57 19.18 55.37
CA ALA A 71 -10.55 19.36 56.38
C ALA A 71 -10.01 20.81 56.42
N VAL A 72 -9.79 21.42 55.27
CA VAL A 72 -9.34 22.81 55.15
C VAL A 72 -10.44 23.77 55.66
N ASN A 73 -11.72 23.54 55.30
CA ASN A 73 -12.84 24.37 55.73
C ASN A 73 -13.14 24.25 57.24
N ALA A 74 -12.72 23.15 57.86
CA ALA A 74 -12.88 22.94 59.31
C ALA A 74 -11.84 23.70 60.17
N VAL A 75 -10.86 24.38 59.55
CA VAL A 75 -9.83 25.11 60.27
C VAL A 75 -10.43 26.33 60.96
N VAL A 76 -10.27 26.40 62.32
CA VAL A 76 -10.67 27.50 63.17
C VAL A 76 -9.43 28.23 63.65
N ARG A 77 -9.39 29.57 63.49
CA ARG A 77 -8.17 30.39 63.74
C ARG A 77 -8.22 31.29 65.02
N ASP A 78 -9.12 31.06 65.92
CA ASP A 78 -9.30 31.80 67.10
C ASP A 78 -8.84 31.09 68.39
N LYS A 79 -8.02 30.06 68.28
CA LYS A 79 -7.50 29.25 69.35
C LYS A 79 -6.33 29.95 70.06
N ASN A 80 -6.28 29.89 71.39
CA ASN A 80 -5.10 30.28 72.14
C ASN A 80 -4.16 29.06 72.38
N ILE A 81 -2.98 29.36 72.96
CA ILE A 81 -1.90 28.37 73.18
C ILE A 81 -2.32 27.18 74.04
N THR A 82 -3.34 27.30 74.91
CA THR A 82 -3.86 26.20 75.74
C THR A 82 -4.60 25.16 74.87
N LYS A 83 -4.93 25.54 73.63
CA LYS A 83 -5.61 24.72 72.64
C LYS A 83 -4.67 24.27 71.49
N GLN A 84 -3.37 24.36 71.71
CA GLN A 84 -2.39 24.00 70.68
C GLN A 84 -2.60 22.59 70.11
N SER A 85 -2.95 21.62 70.93
CA SER A 85 -3.21 20.25 70.47
C SER A 85 -4.42 20.14 69.52
N GLU A 86 -5.43 21.04 69.69
CA GLU A 86 -6.58 21.12 68.79
C GLU A 86 -6.13 21.68 67.43
N VAL A 87 -5.20 22.67 67.44
CA VAL A 87 -4.62 23.24 66.19
C VAL A 87 -3.74 22.22 65.49
N ASP A 88 -2.89 21.50 66.21
CA ASP A 88 -2.06 20.41 65.61
C ASP A 88 -2.94 19.30 65.01
N ALA A 89 -4.09 18.99 65.68
CA ALA A 89 -5.04 18.01 65.15
C ALA A 89 -5.69 18.47 63.80
N MET A 90 -5.93 19.78 63.62
CA MET A 90 -6.42 20.33 62.35
C MET A 90 -5.37 20.15 61.23
N ALA A 91 -4.10 20.39 61.54
CA ALA A 91 -3.02 20.15 60.58
C ALA A 91 -2.94 18.66 60.18
N THR A 92 -2.99 17.77 61.15
CA THR A 92 -2.99 16.31 60.93
C THR A 92 -4.19 15.87 60.08
N ALA A 93 -5.40 16.42 60.37
CA ALA A 93 -6.59 16.08 59.58
C ALA A 93 -6.46 16.46 58.11
N ILE A 94 -5.81 17.60 57.81
CA ILE A 94 -5.52 18.00 56.42
C ILE A 94 -4.50 17.04 55.78
N GLU A 95 -3.43 16.70 56.50
CA GLU A 95 -2.40 15.77 55.99
C GLU A 95 -2.93 14.37 55.76
N ASP A 96 -3.78 13.87 56.66
CA ASP A 96 -4.46 12.58 56.51
C ASP A 96 -5.38 12.58 55.27
N ALA A 97 -6.13 13.67 55.08
CA ALA A 97 -6.99 13.83 53.91
C ALA A 97 -6.19 13.86 52.59
N ILE A 98 -5.02 14.52 52.58
CA ILE A 98 -4.09 14.51 51.41
C ILE A 98 -3.60 13.10 51.17
N THR A 99 -3.23 12.38 52.22
CA THR A 99 -2.69 11.00 52.09
C THR A 99 -3.74 10.01 51.58
N ALA A 100 -5.02 10.25 51.90
CA ALA A 100 -6.15 9.44 51.44
C ALA A 100 -6.51 9.69 49.95
N LEU A 101 -5.94 10.70 49.30
CA LEU A 101 -6.24 11.03 47.90
C LEU A 101 -5.86 9.89 46.95
N VAL A 102 -6.79 9.55 46.05
CA VAL A 102 -6.58 8.57 44.98
C VAL A 102 -6.62 9.28 43.65
N TYR A 103 -5.58 9.10 42.85
CA TYR A 103 -5.54 9.62 41.48
C TYR A 103 -6.64 9.03 40.61
N LYS A 104 -7.16 9.81 39.68
CA LYS A 104 -7.95 9.30 38.55
C LYS A 104 -7.09 8.38 37.70
N ASP A 105 -7.71 7.41 37.02
CA ASP A 105 -7.06 6.62 36.04
C ASP A 105 -6.69 7.47 34.82
N ALA A 106 -5.65 7.13 34.09
CA ALA A 106 -5.32 7.78 32.83
C ALA A 106 -6.39 7.50 31.76
N ASP A 107 -6.53 8.38 30.80
CA ASP A 107 -7.43 8.22 29.66
C ASP A 107 -6.73 7.38 28.57
N TYR A 108 -7.28 6.20 28.29
CA TYR A 108 -6.77 5.27 27.29
C TYR A 108 -7.52 5.35 25.95
N THR A 109 -8.42 6.31 25.74
CA THR A 109 -9.24 6.42 24.53
C THR A 109 -8.39 6.39 23.27
N LYS A 110 -7.31 7.17 23.20
CA LYS A 110 -6.39 7.18 22.05
C LYS A 110 -5.69 5.85 21.84
N VAL A 111 -5.32 5.15 22.92
CA VAL A 111 -4.69 3.81 22.83
C VAL A 111 -5.68 2.81 22.26
N ASP A 112 -6.93 2.85 22.72
CA ASP A 112 -7.98 1.96 22.25
C ASP A 112 -8.32 2.21 20.78
N GLU A 113 -8.36 3.47 20.37
CA GLU A 113 -8.51 3.85 18.96
C GLU A 113 -7.34 3.35 18.09
N ALA A 114 -6.09 3.53 18.56
CA ALA A 114 -4.92 3.05 17.84
C ALA A 114 -4.89 1.51 17.72
N ILE A 115 -5.25 0.80 18.81
CA ILE A 115 -5.40 -0.66 18.78
C ILE A 115 -6.52 -1.10 17.82
N ALA A 116 -7.64 -0.38 17.79
CA ALA A 116 -8.74 -0.66 16.86
C ALA A 116 -8.30 -0.49 15.41
N LYS A 117 -7.56 0.59 15.09
CA LYS A 117 -6.94 0.78 13.77
C LYS A 117 -6.02 -0.39 13.42
N ALA A 118 -5.11 -0.78 14.34
CA ALA A 118 -4.20 -1.90 14.12
C ALA A 118 -4.93 -3.21 13.83
N LYS A 119 -6.00 -3.50 14.58
CA LYS A 119 -6.82 -4.71 14.40
C LYS A 119 -7.64 -4.72 13.10
N ALA A 120 -7.98 -3.55 12.56
CA ALA A 120 -8.70 -3.44 11.29
C ALA A 120 -7.81 -3.73 10.06
N LEU A 121 -6.50 -3.73 10.23
CA LEU A 121 -5.55 -4.01 9.15
C LEU A 121 -5.47 -5.51 8.88
N ASN A 122 -5.45 -5.86 7.58
CA ASN A 122 -5.12 -7.22 7.18
C ASN A 122 -3.59 -7.36 7.14
N LYS A 123 -3.03 -8.04 8.15
CA LYS A 123 -1.58 -8.23 8.29
C LYS A 123 -0.93 -8.94 7.09
N ASP A 124 -1.70 -9.77 6.36
CA ASP A 124 -1.18 -10.52 5.22
C ASP A 124 -0.83 -9.62 4.04
N ASN A 125 -1.34 -8.39 4.02
CA ASN A 125 -1.05 -7.40 2.98
C ASN A 125 0.33 -6.74 3.15
N TYR A 126 0.98 -6.87 4.31
CA TYR A 126 2.20 -6.13 4.63
C TYR A 126 3.43 -7.05 4.63
N LYS A 127 4.60 -6.46 4.31
CA LYS A 127 5.88 -7.18 4.30
C LYS A 127 6.27 -7.66 5.68
N ASP A 128 6.07 -6.79 6.69
CA ASP A 128 6.32 -7.05 8.09
C ASP A 128 5.24 -6.34 8.92
N PHE A 129 4.66 -7.03 9.86
CA PHE A 129 3.64 -6.52 10.78
C PHE A 129 4.09 -6.58 12.25
N TYR A 130 5.30 -7.09 12.50
CA TYR A 130 5.82 -7.33 13.85
C TYR A 130 5.88 -6.05 14.69
N GLY A 131 6.27 -4.91 14.10
CA GLY A 131 6.34 -3.63 14.79
C GLY A 131 4.99 -3.21 15.41
N VAL A 132 3.90 -3.40 14.67
CA VAL A 132 2.54 -3.11 15.15
C VAL A 132 2.14 -4.08 16.27
N GLU A 133 2.37 -5.38 16.10
CA GLU A 133 2.08 -6.39 17.14
C GLU A 133 2.87 -6.12 18.42
N ALA A 134 4.14 -5.75 18.31
CA ALA A 134 5.00 -5.40 19.44
C ALA A 134 4.51 -4.15 20.18
N ALA A 135 4.15 -3.08 19.44
CA ALA A 135 3.63 -1.84 20.02
C ALA A 135 2.29 -2.08 20.76
N VAL A 136 1.38 -2.84 20.17
CA VAL A 136 0.11 -3.21 20.82
C VAL A 136 0.34 -4.05 22.08
N LYS A 137 1.26 -5.01 22.06
CA LYS A 137 1.62 -5.86 23.19
C LYS A 137 2.28 -5.06 24.33
N ALA A 138 2.98 -3.98 24.00
CA ALA A 138 3.67 -3.12 24.99
C ALA A 138 2.73 -2.22 25.79
N VAL A 139 1.42 -2.18 25.49
CA VAL A 139 0.46 -1.36 26.18
C VAL A 139 0.26 -1.83 27.62
N VAL A 140 0.47 -0.91 28.58
CA VAL A 140 0.27 -1.11 30.01
C VAL A 140 -0.93 -0.27 30.46
N ARG A 141 -1.87 -0.87 31.21
CA ARG A 141 -3.18 -0.24 31.54
C ARG A 141 -3.37 0.11 33.01
N ASP A 142 -2.31 0.22 33.79
CA ASP A 142 -2.35 0.53 35.23
C ASP A 142 -1.87 1.96 35.56
N LYS A 143 -1.83 2.83 34.56
CA LYS A 143 -1.37 4.21 34.71
C LYS A 143 -2.50 5.09 35.22
N ASN A 144 -2.15 6.03 36.13
CA ASN A 144 -3.03 7.09 36.53
C ASN A 144 -2.83 8.37 35.68
N ILE A 145 -3.68 9.36 35.91
CA ILE A 145 -3.72 10.62 35.13
C ILE A 145 -2.38 11.39 35.11
N THR A 146 -1.55 11.27 36.19
CA THR A 146 -0.22 11.93 36.21
C THR A 146 0.75 11.32 35.18
N LYS A 147 0.41 10.15 34.63
CA LYS A 147 1.15 9.41 33.61
C LYS A 147 0.48 9.49 32.24
N GLN A 148 -0.43 10.44 32.02
CA GLN A 148 -1.15 10.57 30.75
C GLN A 148 -0.21 10.69 29.55
N THR A 149 0.90 11.40 29.69
CA THR A 149 1.91 11.53 28.62
C THR A 149 2.51 10.16 28.22
N GLU A 150 2.70 9.27 29.22
CA GLU A 150 3.20 7.92 28.93
C GLU A 150 2.13 7.09 28.17
N VAL A 151 0.86 7.29 28.51
CA VAL A 151 -0.27 6.65 27.83
C VAL A 151 -0.41 7.18 26.39
N ASP A 152 -0.33 8.48 26.20
CA ASP A 152 -0.35 9.10 24.87
C ASP A 152 0.83 8.64 24.01
N ALA A 153 2.00 8.40 24.61
CA ALA A 153 3.16 7.86 23.92
C ALA A 153 2.94 6.40 23.44
N MET A 154 2.19 5.59 24.20
CA MET A 154 1.81 4.23 23.76
C MET A 154 0.90 4.27 22.53
N ALA A 155 -0.10 5.17 22.53
CA ALA A 155 -0.96 5.38 21.37
C ALA A 155 -0.15 5.79 20.14
N LYS A 156 0.74 6.77 20.34
CA LYS A 156 1.63 7.25 19.29
C LYS A 156 2.55 6.14 18.75
N ALA A 157 3.09 5.29 19.60
CA ALA A 157 3.95 4.19 19.18
C ALA A 157 3.20 3.19 18.28
N ILE A 158 1.93 2.93 18.53
CA ILE A 158 1.09 2.09 17.67
C ILE A 158 0.83 2.80 16.34
N ASP A 159 0.44 4.08 16.35
CA ASP A 159 0.20 4.85 15.13
C ASP A 159 1.47 4.98 14.28
N ASP A 160 2.64 5.22 14.89
CA ASP A 160 3.93 5.27 14.20
C ASP A 160 4.28 3.90 13.57
N ALA A 161 4.03 2.80 14.28
CA ALA A 161 4.26 1.45 13.75
C ALA A 161 3.33 1.14 12.57
N ILE A 162 2.07 1.59 12.63
CA ILE A 162 1.11 1.48 11.51
C ILE A 162 1.61 2.30 10.31
N ALA A 163 2.06 3.54 10.54
CA ALA A 163 2.56 4.42 9.48
C ALA A 163 3.83 3.88 8.80
N ALA A 164 4.63 3.10 9.51
CA ALA A 164 5.85 2.47 8.97
C ALA A 164 5.56 1.22 8.13
N LEU A 165 4.32 0.71 8.08
CA LEU A 165 3.96 -0.48 7.33
C LEU A 165 4.19 -0.30 5.83
N GLN A 166 4.74 -1.34 5.22
CA GLN A 166 4.92 -1.41 3.77
C GLN A 166 4.12 -2.56 3.20
N TYR A 167 3.32 -2.28 2.17
CA TYR A 167 2.60 -3.32 1.47
C TYR A 167 3.53 -4.31 0.77
N LYS A 168 3.13 -5.57 0.69
CA LYS A 168 3.70 -6.54 -0.23
C LYS A 168 3.44 -6.10 -1.66
N GLY A 169 4.33 -6.46 -2.59
CA GLY A 169 4.07 -6.30 -4.02
C GLY A 169 2.89 -7.16 -4.48
N ALA A 170 2.20 -6.72 -5.52
CA ALA A 170 1.19 -7.54 -6.19
C ALA A 170 1.82 -8.78 -6.82
N ASN A 171 1.02 -9.81 -7.07
CA ASN A 171 1.45 -11.03 -7.74
C ASN A 171 1.32 -10.89 -9.26
N TYR A 172 2.45 -10.85 -9.95
CA TYR A 172 2.54 -10.71 -11.41
C TYR A 172 2.65 -12.04 -12.18
N THR A 173 2.57 -13.19 -11.51
CA THR A 173 2.78 -14.51 -12.16
C THR A 173 1.88 -14.71 -13.39
N LYS A 174 0.61 -14.30 -13.31
CA LYS A 174 -0.32 -14.41 -14.46
C LYS A 174 0.04 -13.45 -15.59
N VAL A 175 0.42 -12.21 -15.26
CA VAL A 175 0.88 -11.21 -16.23
C VAL A 175 2.12 -11.75 -16.96
N ASP A 176 3.10 -12.28 -16.22
CA ASP A 176 4.32 -12.82 -16.79
C ASP A 176 4.03 -14.00 -17.73
N ALA A 177 3.10 -14.87 -17.37
CA ALA A 177 2.65 -15.97 -18.22
C ALA A 177 1.95 -15.44 -19.49
N ALA A 178 1.10 -14.41 -19.39
CA ALA A 178 0.46 -13.79 -20.55
C ALA A 178 1.47 -13.09 -21.46
N ILE A 179 2.45 -12.39 -20.90
CA ILE A 179 3.56 -11.79 -21.64
C ILE A 179 4.36 -12.85 -22.37
N ALA A 180 4.66 -13.98 -21.71
CA ALA A 180 5.39 -15.08 -22.34
C ALA A 180 4.61 -15.67 -23.52
N LYS A 181 3.29 -15.87 -23.38
CA LYS A 181 2.42 -16.30 -24.49
C LYS A 181 2.47 -15.32 -25.66
N ALA A 182 2.31 -14.00 -25.37
CA ALA A 182 2.35 -12.96 -26.40
C ALA A 182 3.69 -12.95 -27.17
N LYS A 183 4.81 -13.06 -26.43
CA LYS A 183 6.17 -13.09 -27.00
C LYS A 183 6.49 -14.34 -27.81
N ALA A 184 5.81 -15.45 -27.54
CA ALA A 184 5.97 -16.68 -28.31
C ALA A 184 5.26 -16.62 -29.67
N LEU A 185 4.38 -15.66 -29.91
CA LEU A 185 3.70 -15.47 -31.17
C LEU A 185 4.64 -14.82 -32.18
N ASN A 186 4.64 -15.37 -33.44
CA ASN A 186 5.30 -14.69 -34.54
C ASN A 186 4.37 -13.60 -35.08
N LYS A 187 4.70 -12.33 -34.80
CA LYS A 187 3.88 -11.19 -35.22
C LYS A 187 3.67 -11.09 -36.71
N ASP A 188 4.63 -11.59 -37.50
CA ASP A 188 4.55 -11.52 -38.96
C ASP A 188 3.42 -12.38 -39.54
N ASN A 189 2.90 -13.32 -38.77
CA ASN A 189 1.78 -14.18 -39.16
C ASN A 189 0.41 -13.50 -39.04
N TYR A 190 0.33 -12.35 -38.42
CA TYR A 190 -0.95 -11.69 -38.11
C TYR A 190 -1.18 -10.44 -38.95
N LYS A 191 -2.46 -10.15 -39.25
CA LYS A 191 -2.86 -8.95 -40.02
C LYS A 191 -2.55 -7.66 -39.28
N ASP A 192 -2.80 -7.67 -37.96
CA ASP A 192 -2.49 -6.56 -37.04
C ASP A 192 -2.07 -7.14 -35.68
N PHE A 193 -0.97 -6.67 -35.14
CA PHE A 193 -0.43 -7.08 -33.84
C PHE A 193 -0.36 -5.91 -32.86
N SER A 194 -0.84 -4.73 -33.26
CA SER A 194 -0.71 -3.48 -32.52
C SER A 194 -1.41 -3.50 -31.16
N SER A 195 -2.58 -4.18 -31.06
CA SER A 195 -3.32 -4.32 -29.82
C SER A 195 -2.54 -5.10 -28.75
N VAL A 196 -1.80 -6.15 -29.16
CA VAL A 196 -0.92 -6.93 -28.27
C VAL A 196 0.26 -6.09 -27.83
N GLU A 197 0.91 -5.37 -28.76
CA GLU A 197 2.03 -4.47 -28.42
C GLU A 197 1.60 -3.37 -27.45
N ALA A 198 0.42 -2.79 -27.64
CA ALA A 198 -0.16 -1.78 -26.74
C ALA A 198 -0.44 -2.36 -25.35
N ALA A 199 -1.04 -3.54 -25.25
CA ALA A 199 -1.31 -4.21 -24.00
C ALA A 199 -0.01 -4.57 -23.24
N LEU A 200 1.03 -5.04 -23.94
CA LEU A 200 2.33 -5.31 -23.34
C LEU A 200 3.01 -4.04 -22.80
N LYS A 201 2.90 -2.93 -23.53
CA LYS A 201 3.45 -1.63 -23.14
C LYS A 201 2.73 -1.03 -21.92
N ALA A 202 1.46 -1.32 -21.77
CA ALA A 202 0.63 -0.81 -20.67
C ALA A 202 0.88 -1.53 -19.33
N VAL A 203 1.74 -2.55 -19.27
CA VAL A 203 2.02 -3.27 -18.03
C VAL A 203 2.84 -2.41 -17.08
N ALA A 204 2.23 -2.03 -15.94
CA ALA A 204 2.87 -1.34 -14.82
C ALA A 204 3.30 -2.35 -13.76
N ARG A 205 4.50 -2.19 -13.18
CA ARG A 205 5.12 -3.17 -12.26
C ARG A 205 5.31 -2.67 -10.83
N ASP A 206 4.73 -1.54 -10.51
CA ASP A 206 4.86 -0.83 -9.22
C ASP A 206 3.64 -1.05 -8.30
N LYS A 207 2.72 -1.94 -8.67
CA LYS A 207 1.50 -2.22 -7.91
C LYS A 207 1.78 -3.05 -6.67
N ASN A 208 1.08 -2.71 -5.59
CA ASN A 208 1.09 -3.49 -4.36
C ASN A 208 -0.10 -4.47 -4.29
N ILE A 209 -0.12 -5.31 -3.25
CA ILE A 209 -1.12 -6.37 -3.10
C ILE A 209 -2.57 -5.87 -3.04
N THR A 210 -2.81 -4.64 -2.58
CA THR A 210 -4.17 -4.06 -2.53
C THR A 210 -4.68 -3.65 -3.91
N GLU A 211 -3.77 -3.56 -4.90
CA GLU A 211 -4.06 -3.26 -6.30
C GLU A 211 -4.01 -4.51 -7.20
N GLN A 212 -4.12 -5.72 -6.60
CA GLN A 212 -4.05 -6.98 -7.35
C GLN A 212 -5.09 -7.06 -8.47
N SER A 213 -6.26 -6.46 -8.31
CA SER A 213 -7.30 -6.42 -9.34
C SER A 213 -6.85 -5.69 -10.62
N GLU A 214 -6.01 -4.64 -10.48
CA GLU A 214 -5.46 -3.92 -11.63
C GLU A 214 -4.42 -4.80 -12.36
N VAL A 215 -3.62 -5.54 -11.61
CA VAL A 215 -2.67 -6.52 -12.19
C VAL A 215 -3.41 -7.64 -12.92
N ASP A 216 -4.51 -8.15 -12.35
CA ASP A 216 -5.35 -9.15 -13.02
C ASP A 216 -6.03 -8.58 -14.29
N ALA A 217 -6.38 -7.28 -14.29
CA ALA A 217 -6.90 -6.60 -15.47
C ALA A 217 -5.85 -6.49 -16.59
N MET A 218 -4.57 -6.24 -16.26
CA MET A 218 -3.47 -6.26 -17.24
C MET A 218 -3.32 -7.65 -17.89
N THR A 219 -3.46 -8.72 -17.10
CA THR A 219 -3.46 -10.09 -17.64
C THR A 219 -4.57 -10.26 -18.67
N LYS A 220 -5.80 -9.89 -18.32
CA LYS A 220 -6.96 -9.98 -19.21
C LYS A 220 -6.80 -9.15 -20.48
N ALA A 221 -6.22 -7.93 -20.34
CA ALA A 221 -5.97 -7.07 -21.50
C ALA A 221 -5.04 -7.74 -22.53
N ILE A 222 -3.95 -8.37 -22.05
CA ILE A 222 -3.02 -9.11 -22.93
C ILE A 222 -3.72 -10.33 -23.54
N GLU A 223 -4.44 -11.13 -22.75
CA GLU A 223 -5.13 -12.33 -23.22
C GLU A 223 -6.21 -11.99 -24.25
N ASN A 224 -6.99 -10.93 -24.01
CA ASN A 224 -8.01 -10.44 -24.94
C ASN A 224 -7.35 -9.96 -26.24
N ALA A 225 -6.26 -9.19 -26.16
CA ALA A 225 -5.54 -8.74 -27.34
C ALA A 225 -5.00 -9.93 -28.17
N ILE A 226 -4.49 -10.97 -27.54
CA ILE A 226 -4.10 -12.21 -28.22
C ILE A 226 -5.31 -12.90 -28.84
N GLY A 227 -6.44 -12.96 -28.13
CA GLY A 227 -7.66 -13.61 -28.60
C GLY A 227 -8.32 -12.95 -29.82
N THR A 228 -8.04 -11.67 -30.06
CA THR A 228 -8.55 -10.91 -31.22
C THR A 228 -7.65 -10.99 -32.45
N LEU A 229 -6.47 -11.61 -32.34
CA LEU A 229 -5.54 -11.71 -33.45
C LEU A 229 -6.12 -12.53 -34.62
N GLN A 230 -5.92 -12.02 -35.83
CA GLN A 230 -6.29 -12.68 -37.07
C GLN A 230 -5.04 -12.99 -37.88
N TYR A 231 -4.90 -14.23 -38.30
CA TYR A 231 -3.83 -14.60 -39.21
C TYR A 231 -3.94 -13.89 -40.56
N LYS A 232 -2.81 -13.60 -41.17
CA LYS A 232 -2.73 -13.25 -42.59
C LYS A 232 -3.20 -14.42 -43.43
N ASP A 233 -3.74 -14.13 -44.59
CA ASP A 233 -4.08 -15.14 -45.55
C ASP A 233 -2.79 -15.77 -46.11
N ALA A 234 -2.84 -17.03 -46.48
CA ALA A 234 -1.73 -17.69 -47.18
C ALA A 234 -1.50 -17.08 -48.58
N ASP A 235 -0.27 -17.11 -49.06
CA ASP A 235 0.09 -16.66 -50.40
C ASP A 235 -0.23 -17.74 -51.43
N TYR A 236 -1.21 -17.47 -52.27
CA TYR A 236 -1.64 -18.35 -53.35
C TYR A 236 -0.97 -18.08 -54.70
N THR A 237 0.00 -17.15 -54.77
CA THR A 237 0.63 -16.74 -56.02
C THR A 237 1.15 -17.94 -56.83
N LYS A 238 1.80 -18.92 -56.20
CA LYS A 238 2.31 -20.11 -56.86
C LYS A 238 1.17 -20.99 -57.40
N VAL A 239 0.09 -21.14 -56.63
CA VAL A 239 -1.12 -21.90 -57.04
C VAL A 239 -1.74 -21.26 -58.26
N ASP A 240 -1.89 -19.91 -58.23
CA ASP A 240 -2.48 -19.14 -59.33
C ASP A 240 -1.65 -19.23 -60.60
N VAL A 241 -0.32 -19.22 -60.47
CA VAL A 241 0.60 -19.43 -61.59
C VAL A 241 0.46 -20.87 -62.15
N ALA A 242 0.43 -21.89 -61.28
CA ALA A 242 0.26 -23.27 -61.70
C ALA A 242 -1.10 -23.51 -62.40
N ILE A 243 -2.18 -22.91 -61.84
CA ILE A 243 -3.50 -22.95 -62.49
C ILE A 243 -3.49 -22.27 -63.85
N ALA A 244 -2.81 -21.13 -63.99
CA ALA A 244 -2.67 -20.43 -65.27
C ALA A 244 -1.93 -21.25 -66.33
N LYS A 245 -0.82 -21.92 -65.91
CA LYS A 245 -0.10 -22.87 -66.77
C LYS A 245 -1.02 -23.98 -67.23
N ALA A 246 -1.73 -24.65 -66.32
CA ALA A 246 -2.67 -25.74 -66.63
C ALA A 246 -3.75 -25.27 -67.61
N LYS A 247 -4.31 -24.08 -67.45
CA LYS A 247 -5.35 -23.51 -68.32
C LYS A 247 -4.82 -23.11 -69.71
N ALA A 248 -3.56 -22.80 -69.81
CA ALA A 248 -2.93 -22.50 -71.12
C ALA A 248 -2.69 -23.75 -72.00
N LEU A 249 -2.82 -24.93 -71.43
CA LEU A 249 -2.64 -26.18 -72.19
C LEU A 249 -3.92 -26.53 -72.93
N THR A 250 -3.76 -27.02 -74.21
CA THR A 250 -4.87 -27.55 -75.00
C THR A 250 -5.10 -29.00 -74.61
N LYS A 251 -6.20 -29.27 -73.91
CA LYS A 251 -6.52 -30.62 -73.38
C LYS A 251 -6.45 -31.71 -74.45
N ASP A 252 -6.90 -31.43 -75.68
CA ASP A 252 -6.93 -32.38 -76.80
C ASP A 252 -5.56 -32.80 -77.32
N ASP A 253 -4.49 -32.11 -76.96
CA ASP A 253 -3.12 -32.40 -77.33
C ASP A 253 -2.51 -33.54 -76.48
N TYR A 254 -3.16 -33.94 -75.38
CA TYR A 254 -2.64 -34.91 -74.43
C TYR A 254 -3.45 -36.22 -74.44
N LYS A 255 -2.81 -37.34 -74.07
CA LYS A 255 -3.46 -38.66 -74.01
C LYS A 255 -4.53 -38.70 -72.91
N ASP A 256 -4.18 -38.23 -71.74
CA ASP A 256 -5.06 -38.09 -70.60
C ASP A 256 -4.80 -36.76 -69.87
N PHE A 257 -5.83 -36.00 -69.62
CA PHE A 257 -5.76 -34.73 -68.92
C PHE A 257 -6.53 -34.76 -67.55
N SER A 258 -7.08 -35.94 -67.21
CA SER A 258 -7.97 -36.09 -66.05
C SER A 258 -7.27 -35.89 -64.72
N SER A 259 -5.97 -36.25 -64.60
CA SER A 259 -5.18 -36.03 -63.40
C SER A 259 -4.97 -34.53 -63.13
N VAL A 260 -4.69 -33.74 -64.17
CA VAL A 260 -4.60 -32.26 -64.02
C VAL A 260 -5.93 -31.66 -63.60
N GLU A 261 -7.05 -32.11 -64.22
CA GLU A 261 -8.40 -31.66 -63.79
C GLU A 261 -8.70 -31.99 -62.34
N ALA A 262 -8.30 -33.18 -61.87
CA ALA A 262 -8.50 -33.60 -60.48
C ALA A 262 -7.75 -32.73 -59.50
N VAL A 263 -6.47 -32.41 -59.72
CA VAL A 263 -5.68 -31.54 -58.83
C VAL A 263 -6.15 -30.09 -58.88
N LEU A 264 -6.59 -29.59 -60.06
CA LEU A 264 -7.20 -28.27 -60.16
C LEU A 264 -8.50 -28.16 -59.32
N LYS A 265 -9.33 -29.20 -59.31
CA LYS A 265 -10.57 -29.29 -58.52
C LYS A 265 -10.28 -29.44 -57.03
N ALA A 266 -9.15 -30.04 -56.67
CA ALA A 266 -8.73 -30.25 -55.29
C ALA A 266 -8.16 -28.97 -54.61
N VAL A 267 -7.99 -27.86 -55.32
CA VAL A 267 -7.48 -26.61 -54.77
C VAL A 267 -8.47 -26.05 -53.75
N VAL A 268 -8.00 -25.93 -52.51
CA VAL A 268 -8.76 -25.31 -51.40
C VAL A 268 -8.24 -23.90 -51.15
N ARG A 269 -9.15 -22.92 -51.17
CA ARG A 269 -8.86 -21.51 -50.88
C ARG A 269 -9.24 -21.16 -49.44
N GLY A 270 -8.73 -20.06 -48.91
CA GLY A 270 -9.08 -19.54 -47.58
C GLY A 270 -8.19 -20.04 -46.45
N LYS A 271 -7.07 -20.70 -46.76
CA LYS A 271 -6.04 -21.04 -45.76
C LYS A 271 -5.28 -19.81 -45.32
N ASN A 272 -4.81 -19.83 -44.07
CA ASN A 272 -4.00 -18.77 -43.50
C ASN A 272 -2.50 -19.04 -43.64
N ILE A 273 -1.66 -18.07 -43.32
CA ILE A 273 -0.21 -18.14 -43.47
C ILE A 273 0.45 -19.30 -42.72
N THR A 274 -0.15 -19.80 -41.60
CA THR A 274 0.42 -20.96 -40.88
C THR A 274 0.23 -22.26 -41.64
N GLU A 275 -0.64 -22.27 -42.68
CA GLU A 275 -0.91 -23.40 -43.58
C GLU A 275 -0.25 -23.21 -44.95
N GLN A 276 0.72 -22.26 -45.07
CA GLN A 276 1.39 -21.97 -46.35
C GLN A 276 2.00 -23.20 -46.98
N SER A 277 2.54 -24.13 -46.19
CA SER A 277 3.11 -25.37 -46.72
C SER A 277 2.10 -26.26 -47.45
N GLU A 278 0.82 -26.21 -47.03
CA GLU A 278 -0.24 -26.94 -47.72
C GLU A 278 -0.61 -26.28 -49.06
N VAL A 279 -0.61 -24.93 -49.05
CA VAL A 279 -0.82 -24.16 -50.27
C VAL A 279 0.29 -24.38 -51.27
N ASP A 280 1.57 -24.41 -50.82
CA ASP A 280 2.69 -24.72 -51.67
C ASP A 280 2.65 -26.17 -52.27
N LYS A 281 2.12 -27.13 -51.48
CA LYS A 281 1.90 -28.50 -51.96
C LYS A 281 0.83 -28.56 -53.06
N MET A 282 -0.24 -27.76 -52.99
CA MET A 282 -1.25 -27.68 -54.03
C MET A 282 -0.65 -27.16 -55.32
N ALA A 283 0.20 -26.10 -55.26
CA ALA A 283 0.90 -25.59 -56.42
C ALA A 283 1.77 -26.67 -57.07
N LYS A 284 2.57 -27.34 -56.23
CA LYS A 284 3.46 -28.42 -56.65
C LYS A 284 2.69 -29.60 -57.32
N ALA A 285 1.55 -29.98 -56.68
CA ALA A 285 0.75 -31.08 -57.26
C ALA A 285 0.24 -30.75 -58.68
N ILE A 286 -0.15 -29.48 -58.92
CA ILE A 286 -0.57 -29.04 -60.25
C ILE A 286 0.60 -29.06 -61.22
N ASP A 287 1.78 -28.54 -60.84
CA ASP A 287 2.96 -28.57 -61.69
C ASP A 287 3.43 -29.99 -61.94
N ASP A 288 3.46 -30.88 -60.94
CA ASP A 288 3.83 -32.31 -61.11
C ASP A 288 2.93 -33.05 -62.16
N GLU A 289 1.60 -32.79 -62.07
CA GLU A 289 0.66 -33.43 -63.05
C GLU A 289 0.76 -32.82 -64.45
N ILE A 290 1.09 -31.52 -64.54
CA ILE A 290 1.39 -30.91 -65.85
C ILE A 290 2.64 -31.53 -66.45
N ASP A 291 3.70 -31.72 -65.67
CA ASP A 291 4.96 -32.30 -66.12
C ASP A 291 4.83 -33.79 -66.52
N ALA A 292 3.89 -34.49 -65.89
CA ALA A 292 3.59 -35.92 -66.23
C ALA A 292 2.73 -36.10 -67.49
N LEU A 293 2.22 -35.02 -68.10
CA LEU A 293 1.35 -35.09 -69.26
C LEU A 293 2.09 -35.67 -70.49
N GLU A 294 1.51 -36.71 -71.12
CA GLU A 294 1.98 -37.28 -72.38
C GLU A 294 1.20 -36.70 -73.54
N LYS A 295 1.92 -36.11 -74.52
CA LYS A 295 1.32 -35.64 -75.78
C LYS A 295 0.82 -36.79 -76.64
N LYS A 296 -0.31 -36.59 -77.30
CA LYS A 296 -0.76 -37.50 -78.38
C LYS A 296 0.22 -37.49 -79.50
N GLN A 297 0.61 -38.64 -80.00
CA GLN A 297 1.41 -38.72 -81.21
C GLN A 297 0.64 -38.12 -82.38
N ALA A 298 1.25 -37.21 -83.15
CA ALA A 298 0.65 -36.69 -84.37
C ALA A 298 0.47 -37.92 -85.35
N SER A 299 -0.78 -38.19 -85.76
CA SER A 299 -1.06 -39.20 -86.77
C SER A 299 -0.47 -38.73 -88.11
N THR A 300 0.69 -39.24 -88.42
CA THR A 300 1.24 -39.12 -89.79
C THR A 300 0.39 -39.92 -90.77
N LYS A 301 -0.46 -39.25 -91.56
CA LYS A 301 -0.99 -39.85 -92.80
C LYS A 301 0.14 -40.14 -93.73
N PRO A 302 0.24 -41.35 -94.31
CA PRO A 302 1.25 -41.60 -95.33
C PRO A 302 0.79 -41.00 -96.70
N GLY A 303 1.53 -40.05 -97.19
CA GLY A 303 1.26 -39.44 -98.50
C GLY A 303 2.41 -38.59 -99.00
N THR A 304 3.23 -39.28 -99.89
CA THR A 304 4.07 -38.77 -100.99
C THR A 304 5.12 -37.66 -100.68
N SER A 305 6.37 -38.12 -100.90
CA SER A 305 7.58 -37.35 -101.01
C SER A 305 7.45 -36.06 -101.84
N ASN A 306 8.00 -34.95 -101.33
CA ASN A 306 8.88 -34.12 -102.18
C ASN A 306 9.82 -33.30 -101.24
N LYS A 307 11.09 -33.34 -101.57
CA LYS A 307 12.20 -32.59 -101.00
C LYS A 307 11.96 -31.11 -101.13
N CYS A 308 12.09 -30.36 -100.07
CA CYS A 308 12.78 -29.09 -100.10
C CYS A 308 13.16 -28.66 -98.65
N SER A 309 14.44 -28.31 -98.53
CA SER A 309 15.06 -27.72 -97.34
C SER A 309 14.43 -26.39 -96.97
N GLN A 310 14.03 -26.25 -95.72
CA GLN A 310 13.95 -24.89 -95.16
C GLN A 310 14.09 -24.94 -93.64
N THR A 311 14.94 -24.08 -93.17
CA THR A 311 15.36 -23.66 -91.85
C THR A 311 14.23 -23.60 -90.84
N ASP A 312 14.43 -24.30 -89.74
CA ASP A 312 13.65 -24.17 -88.48
C ASP A 312 13.98 -22.83 -87.81
N ASP A 313 13.03 -21.96 -87.82
CA ASP A 313 12.95 -20.81 -86.88
C ASP A 313 11.72 -21.03 -86.03
N THR A 314 11.86 -21.83 -84.97
CA THR A 314 10.88 -21.95 -83.94
C THR A 314 11.18 -20.87 -82.87
N SER A 315 10.83 -19.65 -83.12
CA SER A 315 10.76 -18.61 -82.09
C SER A 315 9.66 -18.96 -81.12
N ASN A 316 10.08 -19.47 -79.98
CA ASN A 316 9.21 -19.80 -78.84
C ASN A 316 8.70 -18.50 -78.16
N LEU A 317 7.76 -17.82 -78.84
CA LEU A 317 7.14 -16.57 -78.32
C LEU A 317 6.47 -16.77 -76.97
N ALA A 318 6.05 -17.99 -76.64
CA ALA A 318 5.41 -18.30 -75.33
C ALA A 318 6.40 -18.28 -74.16
N LEU A 319 7.69 -18.60 -74.38
CA LEU A 319 8.70 -18.54 -73.32
C LEU A 319 9.12 -17.13 -72.98
N TRP A 320 9.02 -16.18 -73.89
CA TRP A 320 9.36 -14.79 -73.66
C TRP A 320 8.33 -14.06 -72.80
N LEU A 321 7.04 -14.40 -72.84
CA LEU A 321 6.00 -13.80 -72.00
C LEU A 321 6.09 -14.23 -70.54
N ILE A 322 6.63 -15.43 -70.27
CA ILE A 322 6.81 -15.93 -68.89
C ILE A 322 8.02 -15.28 -68.21
N LEU A 323 9.08 -14.92 -68.97
CA LEU A 323 10.26 -14.24 -68.43
C LEU A 323 10.04 -12.75 -68.10
N LEU A 324 9.03 -12.10 -68.69
CA LEU A 324 8.76 -10.68 -68.48
C LEU A 324 8.05 -10.41 -67.12
N PHE A 325 7.39 -11.42 -66.52
CA PHE A 325 6.77 -11.30 -65.23
C PHE A 325 7.66 -11.72 -64.04
N ALA A 326 8.78 -12.44 -64.30
CA ALA A 326 9.70 -12.88 -63.28
C ALA A 326 10.76 -11.82 -62.89
N SER A 327 10.94 -10.75 -63.69
CA SER A 327 11.98 -9.72 -63.48
C SER A 327 11.51 -8.44 -62.79
N GLY A 328 10.24 -8.38 -62.38
CA GLY A 328 9.68 -7.26 -61.61
C GLY A 328 9.97 -7.27 -60.11
N GLY A 329 11.05 -7.90 -59.65
CA GLY A 329 11.49 -7.88 -58.26
C GLY A 329 12.10 -6.52 -57.90
N VAL A 330 11.36 -5.76 -57.16
CA VAL A 330 11.80 -4.50 -56.56
C VAL A 330 12.97 -4.75 -55.61
N THR A 331 14.16 -4.26 -55.98
CA THR A 331 15.30 -4.16 -55.08
C THR A 331 15.06 -2.98 -54.09
N ILE A 332 14.63 -3.29 -52.89
CA ILE A 332 14.69 -2.33 -51.79
C ILE A 332 16.05 -2.49 -51.11
N GLY A 333 16.92 -1.52 -51.37
CA GLY A 333 18.26 -1.44 -50.81
C GLY A 333 18.21 -1.25 -49.29
N THR A 334 18.82 -2.20 -48.58
CA THR A 334 19.10 -2.05 -47.14
C THR A 334 20.38 -1.25 -46.98
N THR A 335 20.26 0.00 -46.59
CA THR A 335 21.39 0.79 -46.07
C THR A 335 21.60 0.48 -44.59
N PHE A 336 22.61 -0.30 -44.30
CA PHE A 336 23.15 -0.48 -42.95
C PHE A 336 23.86 0.80 -42.53
N VAL A 337 23.25 1.55 -41.60
CA VAL A 337 23.95 2.60 -40.88
C VAL A 337 24.50 2.02 -39.57
N SER A 338 25.80 1.72 -39.60
CA SER A 338 26.57 1.34 -38.41
C SER A 338 26.83 2.58 -37.55
N ARG A 339 26.17 2.73 -36.37
CA ARG A 339 26.54 3.74 -35.36
C ARG A 339 27.40 3.10 -34.27
N LYS A 340 28.71 3.45 -34.34
CA LYS A 340 29.71 3.19 -33.30
C LYS A 340 29.25 3.85 -31.96
N LYS A 341 29.22 3.06 -30.87
CA LYS A 341 29.23 3.54 -29.50
C LYS A 341 30.54 4.22 -29.19
N LYS A 342 30.51 5.50 -28.79
CA LYS A 342 31.59 6.14 -28.01
C LYS A 342 31.23 6.03 -26.53
N TYR A 343 32.07 5.31 -25.79
CA TYR A 343 32.22 5.45 -24.36
C TYR A 343 32.98 6.75 -24.07
N ASN A 344 32.50 7.55 -23.14
CA ASN A 344 33.37 8.38 -22.29
C ASN A 344 32.66 8.72 -20.96
N LYS A 345 33.36 8.32 -19.90
CA LYS A 345 33.46 8.73 -18.48
C LYS A 345 32.17 8.76 -17.66
#